data_3d1a4f5b5013d037ce3caf0b841f3282
#
_entry.id   3d1a4f5b5013d037ce3caf0b841f3282
#
_cell.length_a   1.000
_cell.length_b   1.000
_cell.length_c   1.000
_cell.angle_alpha   90.00
_cell.angle_beta   90.00
_cell.angle_gamma   90.00
#
_symmetry.space_group_name_H-M   'P 1'
#
loop_
_entity.id
_entity.type
_entity.pdbx_description
1 polymer ?
#
loop_
_entity_poly.entity_id
_entity_poly.type
_entity_poly.pdbx_seq_one_letter_code
_entity_poly.pdbx_strand_id
1 'polypeptide(L)'
;MLVETDLSSPRFQWSGFDSPEGVPEALSAQSNYISSTAQEHRRAVERVITAMQQRLDEPWSLHSMAEVAQYSPCYFNRIFHQVTNLPPGRFLAAIRMEAAKRLLLTTSLSVTDVCFEVGYQSLGSFTRDFSHSVGLPPRILRRLSGAGFVPPSYLTPPISPPRPTAGAHRQGATIRGRIISDTQAGLVFIGIFSTSLPQGAPLRCALLDSPPSPATYYITDAPDGLFYIFAAAFPPSQDPSTYLLPDSTQMRVGATQSPLLIRDGKITGQYIGGDIVLRRPQVTNPPILIALPFLMIKHQAAIAAREA
;
A
#
# COMPACT_ATOMS: atom_id res chain seq x y z
N MET A 1 9.21 -32.80 60.27
CA MET A 1 9.87 -33.80 59.43
C MET A 1 9.60 -33.42 58.02
N LEU A 2 10.46 -32.56 57.49
CA LEU A 2 10.39 -31.97 56.13
C LEU A 2 11.28 -32.81 55.24
N VAL A 3 10.74 -33.30 54.16
CA VAL A 3 11.49 -34.02 53.11
C VAL A 3 11.77 -33.01 52.01
N GLU A 4 13.03 -32.62 51.90
CA GLU A 4 13.59 -31.87 50.76
C GLU A 4 13.63 -32.79 49.55
N THR A 5 12.98 -32.39 48.46
CA THR A 5 13.12 -33.03 47.15
C THR A 5 14.10 -32.22 46.31
N ASP A 6 15.24 -32.83 46.09
CA ASP A 6 16.32 -32.38 45.21
C ASP A 6 15.88 -32.38 43.72
N LEU A 7 15.89 -31.22 43.08
CA LEU A 7 15.63 -31.02 41.64
C LEU A 7 16.92 -30.67 40.92
N SER A 8 17.81 -31.64 40.78
CA SER A 8 18.93 -31.56 39.85
C SER A 8 18.50 -32.03 38.46
N SER A 9 18.09 -31.09 37.59
CA SER A 9 17.86 -31.37 36.18
C SER A 9 19.16 -31.57 35.43
N PRO A 10 19.27 -32.56 34.55
CA PRO A 10 20.46 -32.77 33.74
C PRO A 10 20.55 -31.66 32.65
N ARG A 11 21.68 -30.96 32.64
CA ARG A 11 22.08 -30.09 31.56
C ARG A 11 22.27 -30.89 30.28
N PHE A 12 21.40 -30.67 29.29
CA PHE A 12 21.59 -31.20 27.94
C PHE A 12 22.74 -30.43 27.29
N GLN A 13 23.89 -31.10 27.17
CA GLN A 13 25.05 -30.60 26.42
C GLN A 13 24.83 -30.91 24.94
N TRP A 14 24.65 -29.88 24.12
CA TRP A 14 24.71 -30.00 22.67
C TRP A 14 26.17 -30.08 22.24
N SER A 15 26.70 -31.26 22.11
CA SER A 15 27.97 -31.53 21.44
C SER A 15 27.67 -32.20 20.11
N GLY A 16 28.08 -31.56 19.02
CA GLY A 16 28.25 -32.17 17.70
C GLY A 16 27.01 -32.12 16.82
N PHE A 17 26.79 -31.02 16.13
CA PHE A 17 26.26 -31.03 14.77
C PHE A 17 27.42 -30.70 13.84
N ASP A 18 28.00 -31.76 13.31
CA ASP A 18 28.77 -31.68 12.08
C ASP A 18 27.92 -31.05 11.00
N SER A 19 28.51 -30.14 10.23
CA SER A 19 27.90 -29.52 9.06
C SER A 19 27.26 -30.60 8.20
N PRO A 20 25.99 -30.43 7.74
CA PRO A 20 25.44 -31.39 6.80
C PRO A 20 26.13 -31.19 5.44
N GLU A 21 27.15 -31.96 5.20
CA GLU A 21 27.62 -32.27 3.85
C GLU A 21 26.47 -32.98 3.12
N GLY A 22 26.04 -32.39 1.99
CA GLY A 22 25.13 -33.03 1.08
C GLY A 22 23.70 -32.52 1.05
N VAL A 23 23.51 -31.22 0.81
CA VAL A 23 22.27 -30.79 0.14
C VAL A 23 22.33 -31.40 -1.27
N PRO A 24 21.37 -32.27 -1.67
CA PRO A 24 21.41 -32.89 -3.00
C PRO A 24 21.51 -31.79 -4.06
N GLU A 25 22.46 -31.90 -4.98
CA GLU A 25 22.70 -30.94 -6.07
C GLU A 25 21.42 -30.65 -6.87
N ALA A 26 20.52 -31.62 -6.93
CA ALA A 26 19.18 -31.49 -7.50
C ALA A 26 18.28 -30.48 -6.78
N LEU A 27 18.35 -30.34 -5.45
CA LEU A 27 17.54 -29.37 -4.69
C LEU A 27 18.10 -27.93 -4.85
N SER A 28 19.40 -27.79 -4.92
CA SER A 28 20.04 -26.49 -5.18
C SER A 28 19.81 -26.04 -6.62
N ALA A 29 19.89 -26.93 -7.61
CA ALA A 29 19.58 -26.65 -9.00
C ALA A 29 18.10 -26.28 -9.20
N GLN A 30 17.17 -26.96 -8.51
CA GLN A 30 15.75 -26.67 -8.59
C GLN A 30 15.39 -25.32 -7.92
N SER A 31 16.03 -24.98 -6.80
CA SER A 31 15.89 -23.68 -6.14
C SER A 31 16.42 -22.54 -7.03
N ASN A 32 17.56 -22.74 -7.67
CA ASN A 32 18.14 -21.78 -8.61
C ASN A 32 17.28 -21.59 -9.86
N TYR A 33 16.70 -22.67 -10.41
CA TYR A 33 15.80 -22.63 -11.55
C TYR A 33 14.51 -21.85 -11.23
N ILE A 34 13.87 -22.11 -10.09
CA ILE A 34 12.67 -21.39 -9.63
C ILE A 34 12.96 -19.91 -9.43
N SER A 35 14.11 -19.59 -8.85
CA SER A 35 14.56 -18.20 -8.66
C SER A 35 14.81 -17.49 -10.00
N SER A 36 15.42 -18.16 -10.97
CA SER A 36 15.67 -17.64 -12.32
C SER A 36 14.37 -17.35 -13.06
N THR A 37 13.43 -18.29 -13.07
CA THR A 37 12.12 -18.14 -13.70
C THR A 37 11.31 -17.00 -13.09
N ALA A 38 11.31 -16.87 -11.76
CA ALA A 38 10.62 -15.77 -11.08
C ALA A 38 11.22 -14.40 -11.45
N GLN A 39 12.53 -14.33 -11.62
CA GLN A 39 13.22 -13.12 -12.06
C GLN A 39 12.91 -12.77 -13.52
N GLU A 40 12.84 -13.75 -14.41
CA GLU A 40 12.43 -13.56 -15.81
C GLU A 40 10.98 -13.05 -15.91
N HIS A 41 10.06 -13.64 -15.16
CA HIS A 41 8.68 -13.17 -15.08
C HIS A 41 8.61 -11.71 -14.60
N ARG A 42 9.34 -11.36 -13.56
CA ARG A 42 9.41 -9.98 -13.05
C ARG A 42 9.90 -9.02 -14.14
N ARG A 43 11.01 -9.34 -14.81
CA ARG A 43 11.56 -8.51 -15.91
C ARG A 43 10.57 -8.34 -17.06
N ALA A 44 9.85 -9.39 -17.42
CA ALA A 44 8.83 -9.31 -18.48
C ALA A 44 7.68 -8.37 -18.06
N VAL A 45 7.21 -8.47 -16.83
CA VAL A 45 6.17 -7.57 -16.29
C VAL A 45 6.67 -6.12 -16.20
N GLU A 46 7.91 -5.90 -15.76
CA GLU A 46 8.53 -4.57 -15.70
C GLU A 46 8.63 -3.91 -17.08
N ARG A 47 8.99 -4.68 -18.13
CA ARG A 47 8.99 -4.17 -19.53
C ARG A 47 7.62 -3.69 -19.95
N VAL A 48 6.55 -4.46 -19.65
CA VAL A 48 5.18 -4.08 -20.02
C VAL A 48 4.74 -2.84 -19.24
N ILE A 49 5.02 -2.76 -17.95
CA ILE A 49 4.66 -1.59 -17.14
C ILE A 49 5.38 -0.34 -17.67
N THR A 50 6.66 -0.44 -18.00
CA THR A 50 7.42 0.67 -18.58
C THR A 50 6.83 1.10 -19.93
N ALA A 51 6.45 0.16 -20.79
CA ALA A 51 5.79 0.47 -22.05
C ALA A 51 4.42 1.15 -21.86
N MET A 52 3.62 0.69 -20.89
CA MET A 52 2.36 1.35 -20.50
C MET A 52 2.57 2.80 -20.05
N GLN A 53 3.61 3.06 -19.23
CA GLN A 53 3.93 4.40 -18.74
C GLN A 53 4.38 5.35 -19.84
N GLN A 54 5.05 4.84 -20.87
CA GLN A 54 5.54 5.63 -22.02
C GLN A 54 4.44 5.93 -23.04
N ARG A 55 3.37 5.14 -23.10
CA ARG A 55 2.31 5.18 -24.12
C ARG A 55 0.93 5.07 -23.48
N LEU A 56 0.62 6.03 -22.60
CA LEU A 56 -0.63 6.01 -21.80
C LEU A 56 -1.89 6.18 -22.65
N ASP A 57 -1.82 6.95 -23.72
CA ASP A 57 -2.90 7.27 -24.64
C ASP A 57 -3.26 6.10 -25.58
N GLU A 58 -2.34 5.15 -25.79
CA GLU A 58 -2.57 4.03 -26.68
C GLU A 58 -3.67 3.06 -26.17
N PRO A 59 -4.42 2.43 -27.09
CA PRO A 59 -5.44 1.43 -26.75
C PRO A 59 -4.79 0.10 -26.40
N TRP A 60 -4.36 -0.06 -25.16
CA TRP A 60 -3.79 -1.30 -24.66
C TRP A 60 -4.86 -2.40 -24.52
N SER A 61 -4.59 -3.56 -25.11
CA SER A 61 -5.33 -4.80 -24.89
C SER A 61 -4.46 -5.82 -24.14
N LEU A 62 -5.09 -6.86 -23.57
CA LEU A 62 -4.34 -7.97 -22.99
C LEU A 62 -3.39 -8.63 -24.00
N HIS A 63 -3.82 -8.67 -25.28
CA HIS A 63 -3.03 -9.23 -26.37
C HIS A 63 -1.76 -8.40 -26.61
N SER A 64 -1.88 -7.09 -26.82
CA SER A 64 -0.74 -6.21 -27.04
C SER A 64 0.23 -6.16 -25.84
N MET A 65 -0.28 -6.23 -24.61
CA MET A 65 0.56 -6.35 -23.41
C MET A 65 1.34 -7.66 -23.39
N ALA A 66 0.70 -8.77 -23.77
CA ALA A 66 1.31 -10.10 -23.81
C ALA A 66 2.38 -10.21 -24.92
N GLU A 67 2.18 -9.55 -26.07
CA GLU A 67 3.19 -9.43 -27.13
C GLU A 67 4.46 -8.73 -26.62
N VAL A 68 4.33 -7.60 -25.91
CA VAL A 68 5.47 -6.91 -25.29
C VAL A 68 6.20 -7.80 -24.27
N ALA A 69 5.44 -8.62 -23.54
CA ALA A 69 6.01 -9.59 -22.60
C ALA A 69 6.64 -10.82 -23.27
N GLN A 70 6.32 -11.09 -24.55
CA GLN A 70 6.66 -12.30 -25.29
C GLN A 70 6.06 -13.58 -24.70
N TYR A 71 4.81 -13.48 -24.24
CA TYR A 71 4.04 -14.59 -23.67
C TYR A 71 2.67 -14.71 -24.34
N SER A 72 2.01 -15.86 -24.16
CA SER A 72 0.59 -15.97 -24.51
C SER A 72 -0.28 -15.11 -23.57
N PRO A 73 -1.42 -14.57 -24.02
CA PRO A 73 -2.27 -13.70 -23.19
C PRO A 73 -2.69 -14.31 -21.84
N CYS A 74 -3.10 -15.61 -21.84
CA CYS A 74 -3.48 -16.30 -20.61
C CYS A 74 -2.32 -16.46 -19.63
N TYR A 75 -1.16 -16.83 -20.13
CA TYR A 75 0.05 -17.00 -19.32
C TYR A 75 0.52 -15.64 -18.76
N PHE A 76 0.58 -14.62 -19.63
CA PHE A 76 0.92 -13.25 -19.22
C PHE A 76 0.00 -12.73 -18.10
N ASN A 77 -1.33 -12.86 -18.26
CA ASN A 77 -2.28 -12.42 -17.24
C ASN A 77 -1.99 -13.07 -15.87
N ARG A 78 -1.66 -14.36 -15.85
CA ARG A 78 -1.33 -15.09 -14.63
C ARG A 78 -0.03 -14.56 -13.97
N ILE A 79 1.07 -14.46 -14.74
CA ILE A 79 2.34 -13.98 -14.18
C ILE A 79 2.27 -12.51 -13.77
N PHE A 80 1.57 -11.69 -14.54
CA PHE A 80 1.37 -10.29 -14.18
C PHE A 80 0.66 -10.16 -12.83
N HIS A 81 -0.42 -10.93 -12.64
CA HIS A 81 -1.12 -10.97 -11.36
C HIS A 81 -0.25 -11.53 -10.22
N GLN A 82 0.57 -12.55 -10.46
CA GLN A 82 1.51 -13.08 -9.48
C GLN A 82 2.56 -12.05 -9.04
N VAL A 83 3.06 -11.22 -9.97
CA VAL A 83 4.10 -10.24 -9.70
C VAL A 83 3.55 -8.96 -9.06
N THR A 84 2.37 -8.49 -9.49
CA THR A 84 1.81 -7.19 -9.10
C THR A 84 0.63 -7.27 -8.13
N ASN A 85 0.08 -8.47 -7.90
CA ASN A 85 -1.21 -8.72 -7.21
C ASN A 85 -2.42 -8.03 -7.87
N LEU A 86 -2.29 -7.59 -9.13
CA LEU A 86 -3.34 -6.92 -9.89
C LEU A 86 -3.45 -7.47 -11.31
N PRO A 87 -4.65 -7.51 -11.90
CA PRO A 87 -4.80 -7.75 -13.33
C PRO A 87 -4.18 -6.61 -14.16
N PRO A 88 -3.60 -6.89 -15.36
CA PRO A 88 -2.92 -5.89 -16.20
C PRO A 88 -3.77 -4.64 -16.50
N GLY A 89 -5.04 -4.82 -16.86
CA GLY A 89 -5.95 -3.72 -17.15
C GLY A 89 -6.23 -2.82 -15.93
N ARG A 90 -6.29 -3.40 -14.72
CA ARG A 90 -6.43 -2.61 -13.49
C ARG A 90 -5.16 -1.83 -13.16
N PHE A 91 -4.01 -2.42 -13.42
CA PHE A 91 -2.72 -1.75 -13.22
C PHE A 91 -2.56 -0.58 -14.20
N LEU A 92 -2.92 -0.77 -15.49
CA LEU A 92 -2.94 0.31 -16.48
C LEU A 92 -3.87 1.46 -16.05
N ALA A 93 -5.08 1.15 -15.60
CA ALA A 93 -6.00 2.18 -15.10
C ALA A 93 -5.38 2.97 -13.93
N ALA A 94 -4.68 2.29 -13.01
CA ALA A 94 -4.01 2.96 -11.90
C ALA A 94 -2.88 3.90 -12.39
N ILE A 95 -2.04 3.47 -13.34
CA ILE A 95 -0.99 4.32 -13.94
C ILE A 95 -1.61 5.55 -14.62
N ARG A 96 -2.70 5.36 -15.39
CA ARG A 96 -3.42 6.47 -16.02
C ARG A 96 -3.96 7.49 -15.02
N MET A 97 -4.50 7.02 -13.89
CA MET A 97 -4.99 7.89 -12.82
C MET A 97 -3.86 8.64 -12.12
N GLU A 98 -2.71 8.00 -11.91
CA GLU A 98 -1.53 8.67 -11.36
C GLU A 98 -1.02 9.78 -12.31
N ALA A 99 -0.88 9.47 -13.60
CA ALA A 99 -0.48 10.44 -14.61
C ALA A 99 -1.48 11.62 -14.68
N ALA A 100 -2.80 11.34 -14.66
CA ALA A 100 -3.83 12.37 -14.62
C ALA A 100 -3.72 13.24 -13.38
N LYS A 101 -3.49 12.64 -12.20
CA LYS A 101 -3.26 13.40 -10.95
C LYS A 101 -2.07 14.33 -11.09
N ARG A 102 -0.97 13.85 -11.65
CA ARG A 102 0.24 14.66 -11.91
C ARG A 102 -0.04 15.82 -12.87
N LEU A 103 -0.64 15.56 -14.04
CA LEU A 103 -1.00 16.59 -15.02
C LEU A 103 -1.94 17.66 -14.44
N LEU A 104 -2.93 17.24 -13.66
CA LEU A 104 -3.84 18.18 -12.99
C LEU A 104 -3.12 19.08 -11.99
N LEU A 105 -2.08 18.64 -11.32
CA LEU A 105 -1.37 19.39 -10.30
C LEU A 105 -0.21 20.22 -10.87
N THR A 106 0.39 19.82 -12.00
CA THR A 106 1.62 20.43 -12.52
C THR A 106 1.46 21.21 -13.83
N THR A 107 0.29 21.12 -14.48
CA THR A 107 0.05 21.79 -15.77
C THR A 107 -1.22 22.61 -15.77
N SER A 108 -1.40 23.48 -16.77
CA SER A 108 -2.62 24.25 -17.02
C SER A 108 -3.62 23.55 -17.95
N LEU A 109 -3.36 22.29 -18.37
CA LEU A 109 -4.25 21.52 -19.24
C LEU A 109 -5.66 21.45 -18.68
N SER A 110 -6.70 21.57 -19.50
CA SER A 110 -8.07 21.38 -19.02
C SER A 110 -8.31 19.96 -18.53
N VAL A 111 -9.34 19.74 -17.72
CA VAL A 111 -9.71 18.38 -17.28
C VAL A 111 -10.04 17.47 -18.47
N THR A 112 -10.58 18.05 -19.55
CA THR A 112 -10.88 17.34 -20.80
C THR A 112 -9.60 16.93 -21.52
N ASP A 113 -8.62 17.83 -21.64
CA ASP A 113 -7.34 17.52 -22.26
C ASP A 113 -6.60 16.42 -21.48
N VAL A 114 -6.55 16.54 -20.14
CA VAL A 114 -5.96 15.51 -19.28
C VAL A 114 -6.66 14.15 -19.47
N CYS A 115 -7.98 14.12 -19.62
CA CYS A 115 -8.74 12.90 -19.88
C CYS A 115 -8.23 12.18 -21.13
N PHE A 116 -8.06 12.90 -22.25
CA PHE A 116 -7.59 12.31 -23.51
C PHE A 116 -6.10 11.99 -23.47
N GLU A 117 -5.28 12.84 -22.87
CA GLU A 117 -3.84 12.64 -22.72
C GLU A 117 -3.48 11.34 -22.00
N VAL A 118 -4.30 10.93 -21.03
CA VAL A 118 -4.10 9.65 -20.31
C VAL A 118 -4.86 8.48 -20.92
N GLY A 119 -5.38 8.61 -22.14
CA GLY A 119 -5.98 7.54 -22.93
C GLY A 119 -7.41 7.17 -22.58
N TYR A 120 -8.18 8.09 -21.97
CA TYR A 120 -9.62 7.92 -21.80
C TYR A 120 -10.37 8.47 -22.99
N GLN A 121 -11.41 7.76 -23.43
CA GLN A 121 -12.26 8.17 -24.58
C GLN A 121 -13.49 8.98 -24.16
N SER A 122 -13.76 9.08 -22.86
CA SER A 122 -14.95 9.73 -22.33
C SER A 122 -14.65 10.45 -21.02
N LEU A 123 -14.98 11.74 -20.98
CA LEU A 123 -14.83 12.58 -19.78
C LEU A 123 -15.68 12.07 -18.61
N GLY A 124 -16.86 11.48 -18.90
CA GLY A 124 -17.73 10.90 -17.86
C GLY A 124 -17.11 9.70 -17.18
N SER A 125 -16.59 8.74 -17.95
CA SER A 125 -15.88 7.58 -17.43
C SER A 125 -14.62 7.99 -16.67
N PHE A 126 -13.83 8.88 -17.25
CA PHE A 126 -12.63 9.43 -16.60
C PHE A 126 -12.95 10.06 -15.24
N THR A 127 -13.95 10.98 -15.19
CA THR A 127 -14.29 11.69 -13.95
C THR A 127 -14.76 10.75 -12.86
N ARG A 128 -15.54 9.72 -13.21
CA ARG A 128 -16.00 8.69 -12.27
C ARG A 128 -14.83 7.87 -11.73
N ASP A 129 -14.00 7.33 -12.62
CA ASP A 129 -12.88 6.46 -12.26
C ASP A 129 -11.79 7.21 -11.49
N PHE A 130 -11.53 8.47 -11.88
CA PHE A 130 -10.63 9.36 -11.16
C PHE A 130 -11.12 9.65 -9.74
N SER A 131 -12.40 10.04 -9.60
CA SER A 131 -12.99 10.35 -8.29
C SER A 131 -13.00 9.13 -7.37
N HIS A 132 -13.26 7.94 -7.92
CA HIS A 132 -13.20 6.69 -7.18
C HIS A 132 -11.78 6.35 -6.74
N SER A 133 -10.80 6.50 -7.63
CA SER A 133 -9.41 6.10 -7.37
C SER A 133 -8.65 7.10 -6.49
N VAL A 134 -8.81 8.39 -6.73
CA VAL A 134 -8.09 9.46 -6.02
C VAL A 134 -8.83 9.93 -4.77
N GLY A 135 -10.15 9.69 -4.70
CA GLY A 135 -11.02 10.13 -3.60
C GLY A 135 -11.58 11.54 -3.77
N LEU A 136 -11.23 12.23 -4.87
CA LEU A 136 -11.67 13.60 -5.19
C LEU A 136 -11.95 13.75 -6.68
N PRO A 137 -12.97 14.55 -7.08
CA PRO A 137 -13.17 14.91 -8.47
C PRO A 137 -11.97 15.69 -9.07
N PRO A 138 -11.64 15.51 -10.37
CA PRO A 138 -10.51 16.17 -11.03
C PRO A 138 -10.52 17.69 -10.85
N ARG A 139 -11.69 18.34 -11.00
CA ARG A 139 -11.85 19.80 -10.84
C ARG A 139 -11.54 20.29 -9.42
N ILE A 140 -11.88 19.48 -8.42
CA ILE A 140 -11.57 19.81 -7.02
C ILE A 140 -10.07 19.71 -6.80
N LEU A 141 -9.43 18.61 -7.25
CA LEU A 141 -7.97 18.46 -7.12
C LEU A 141 -7.24 19.65 -7.77
N ARG A 142 -7.63 20.06 -8.98
CA ARG A 142 -7.06 21.22 -9.68
C ARG A 142 -7.17 22.53 -8.87
N ARG A 143 -8.34 22.79 -8.30
CA ARG A 143 -8.56 24.00 -7.51
C ARG A 143 -7.64 24.07 -6.30
N LEU A 144 -7.31 22.93 -5.76
CA LEU A 144 -6.48 22.83 -4.56
C LEU A 144 -5.00 23.05 -4.85
N SER A 145 -4.53 22.76 -6.06
CA SER A 145 -3.15 23.06 -6.47
C SER A 145 -2.92 24.57 -6.66
N GLY A 146 -3.97 25.34 -7.03
CA GLY A 146 -3.87 26.78 -7.28
C GLY A 146 -4.05 27.67 -6.04
N ALA A 147 -4.61 27.16 -4.96
CA ALA A 147 -5.02 27.97 -3.81
C ALA A 147 -3.96 28.05 -2.67
N GLY A 148 -2.72 27.61 -2.92
CA GLY A 148 -1.73 27.49 -1.84
C GLY A 148 -2.31 26.63 -0.73
N PHE A 149 -2.29 25.32 -0.91
CA PHE A 149 -2.86 24.41 0.08
C PHE A 149 -2.14 24.58 1.43
N VAL A 150 -2.77 25.29 2.32
CA VAL A 150 -2.38 25.32 3.74
C VAL A 150 -3.17 24.20 4.41
N PRO A 151 -2.53 23.10 4.85
CA PRO A 151 -3.24 22.15 5.69
C PRO A 151 -3.67 22.90 6.94
N PRO A 152 -4.89 22.69 7.39
CA PRO A 152 -5.30 23.21 8.69
C PRO A 152 -4.27 22.78 9.73
N SER A 153 -3.87 23.71 10.62
CA SER A 153 -2.84 23.49 11.66
C SER A 153 -3.21 22.40 12.71
N TYR A 154 -4.33 21.74 12.56
CA TYR A 154 -4.82 20.62 13.38
C TYR A 154 -4.57 19.23 12.75
N LEU A 155 -3.70 19.13 11.74
CA LEU A 155 -3.29 17.83 11.17
C LEU A 155 -2.28 17.09 12.07
N THR A 156 -2.01 17.55 13.26
CA THR A 156 -1.35 16.74 14.28
C THR A 156 -2.39 15.83 14.93
N PRO A 157 -2.46 14.54 14.59
CA PRO A 157 -3.31 13.64 15.32
C PRO A 157 -2.83 13.58 16.77
N PRO A 158 -3.74 13.51 17.75
CA PRO A 158 -3.32 13.24 19.12
C PRO A 158 -2.59 11.90 19.13
N ILE A 159 -1.33 11.92 19.51
CA ILE A 159 -0.43 10.74 19.64
C ILE A 159 -0.85 9.85 20.82
N SER A 160 -2.01 10.06 21.38
CA SER A 160 -2.51 9.24 22.47
C SER A 160 -3.28 8.04 21.93
N PRO A 161 -2.90 6.81 22.32
CA PRO A 161 -3.75 5.66 22.04
C PRO A 161 -5.14 5.95 22.62
N PRO A 162 -6.24 5.71 21.88
CA PRO A 162 -7.56 5.93 22.38
C PRO A 162 -7.74 5.11 23.66
N ARG A 163 -8.08 5.77 24.78
CA ARG A 163 -8.53 5.09 25.99
C ARG A 163 -9.79 4.31 25.65
N PRO A 164 -9.90 3.03 26.04
CA PRO A 164 -11.14 2.29 25.90
C PRO A 164 -12.21 2.97 26.74
N THR A 165 -13.12 3.67 26.09
CA THR A 165 -14.35 4.16 26.73
C THR A 165 -15.30 2.98 26.85
N ALA A 166 -15.66 2.62 28.08
CA ALA A 166 -16.66 1.62 28.40
C ALA A 166 -18.04 2.13 27.98
N GLY A 167 -18.51 1.74 26.81
CA GLY A 167 -19.85 2.04 26.30
C GLY A 167 -20.21 1.09 25.18
N ALA A 168 -21.29 0.36 25.36
CA ALA A 168 -21.73 -0.77 24.54
C ALA A 168 -22.21 -0.35 23.15
N HIS A 169 -21.28 -0.27 22.19
CA HIS A 169 -21.55 -0.47 20.77
C HIS A 169 -20.56 -1.53 20.27
N ARG A 170 -20.95 -2.39 19.32
CA ARG A 170 -20.08 -3.40 18.70
C ARG A 170 -18.77 -2.70 18.31
N GLN A 171 -17.78 -2.82 19.18
CA GLN A 171 -16.46 -2.22 18.94
C GLN A 171 -15.82 -3.01 17.80
N GLY A 172 -15.44 -2.31 16.74
CA GLY A 172 -14.65 -2.87 15.66
C GLY A 172 -13.30 -3.40 16.17
N ALA A 173 -12.65 -4.23 15.39
CA ALA A 173 -11.34 -4.79 15.76
C ALA A 173 -10.27 -3.68 15.86
N THR A 174 -9.32 -3.86 16.78
CA THR A 174 -8.09 -3.06 16.81
C THR A 174 -6.96 -3.84 16.13
N ILE A 175 -6.40 -3.27 15.08
CA ILE A 175 -5.24 -3.79 14.36
C ILE A 175 -4.01 -3.13 14.97
N ARG A 176 -3.02 -3.96 15.34
CA ARG A 176 -1.74 -3.52 15.87
C ARG A 176 -0.62 -4.10 15.02
N GLY A 177 0.43 -3.30 14.74
CA GLY A 177 1.62 -3.76 14.06
C GLY A 177 2.78 -2.78 14.24
N ARG A 178 3.91 -3.10 13.60
CA ARG A 178 5.08 -2.23 13.59
C ARG A 178 5.41 -1.80 12.17
N ILE A 179 5.86 -0.57 12.04
CA ILE A 179 6.47 -0.05 10.83
C ILE A 179 7.99 -0.14 10.99
N ILE A 180 8.63 -0.76 10.02
CA ILE A 180 10.07 -0.94 9.98
C ILE A 180 10.58 -0.24 8.71
N SER A 181 11.45 0.75 8.86
CA SER A 181 12.02 1.54 7.75
C SER A 181 13.54 1.59 7.86
N ASP A 182 14.19 1.60 6.70
CA ASP A 182 15.64 1.80 6.56
C ASP A 182 16.05 3.28 6.60
N THR A 183 15.06 4.18 6.55
CA THR A 183 15.27 5.64 6.56
C THR A 183 14.34 6.32 7.55
N GLN A 184 14.75 7.47 8.03
CA GLN A 184 13.88 8.32 8.84
C GLN A 184 12.73 8.87 7.98
N ALA A 185 11.50 8.68 8.45
CA ALA A 185 10.30 9.22 7.82
C ALA A 185 9.88 10.52 8.53
N GLY A 186 9.32 11.46 7.78
CA GLY A 186 8.62 12.61 8.36
C GLY A 186 7.19 12.27 8.70
N LEU A 187 6.45 11.70 7.74
CA LEU A 187 5.07 11.26 7.94
C LEU A 187 4.92 9.82 7.45
N VAL A 188 4.28 8.97 8.26
CA VAL A 188 3.87 7.62 7.83
C VAL A 188 2.36 7.50 7.89
N PHE A 189 1.78 7.21 6.74
CA PHE A 189 0.37 6.88 6.58
C PHE A 189 0.20 5.36 6.54
N ILE A 190 -0.76 4.82 7.30
CA ILE A 190 -1.14 3.41 7.29
C ILE A 190 -2.65 3.33 7.10
N GLY A 191 -3.13 2.61 6.08
CA GLY A 191 -4.56 2.50 5.79
C GLY A 191 -5.00 1.07 5.52
N ILE A 192 -6.27 0.75 5.85
CA ILE A 192 -6.92 -0.49 5.46
C ILE A 192 -7.87 -0.26 4.29
N PHE A 193 -7.81 -1.17 3.33
CA PHE A 193 -8.56 -1.10 2.07
C PHE A 193 -9.27 -2.43 1.80
N SER A 194 -10.42 -2.37 1.13
CA SER A 194 -11.17 -3.57 0.72
C SER A 194 -10.58 -4.27 -0.52
N THR A 195 -9.59 -3.66 -1.16
CA THR A 195 -8.94 -4.20 -2.38
C THR A 195 -7.43 -4.18 -2.25
N SER A 196 -6.75 -4.99 -3.07
CA SER A 196 -5.30 -5.04 -3.17
C SER A 196 -4.66 -3.82 -3.87
N LEU A 197 -5.45 -2.88 -4.33
CA LEU A 197 -5.01 -1.57 -4.83
C LEU A 197 -5.42 -0.50 -3.82
N PRO A 198 -4.47 0.29 -3.26
CA PRO A 198 -4.79 1.40 -2.36
C PRO A 198 -5.38 2.57 -3.16
N GLN A 199 -6.70 2.59 -3.28
CA GLN A 199 -7.46 3.60 -4.03
C GLN A 199 -8.64 4.14 -3.21
N GLY A 200 -9.04 5.38 -3.50
CA GLY A 200 -10.13 6.03 -2.78
C GLY A 200 -9.79 6.31 -1.32
N ALA A 201 -10.81 6.47 -0.49
CA ALA A 201 -10.63 6.67 0.95
C ALA A 201 -10.35 5.33 1.64
N PRO A 202 -9.37 5.26 2.55
CA PRO A 202 -9.20 4.09 3.41
C PRO A 202 -10.42 3.94 4.31
N LEU A 203 -10.76 2.72 4.67
CA LEU A 203 -11.85 2.45 5.63
C LEU A 203 -11.50 2.95 7.02
N ARG A 204 -10.27 2.76 7.42
CA ARG A 204 -9.64 3.30 8.63
C ARG A 204 -8.17 3.54 8.34
N CYS A 205 -7.56 4.48 9.06
CA CYS A 205 -6.14 4.78 8.90
C CYS A 205 -5.50 5.19 10.22
N ALA A 206 -4.18 5.13 10.25
CA ALA A 206 -3.32 5.71 11.26
C ALA A 206 -2.28 6.61 10.60
N LEU A 207 -1.84 7.61 11.35
CA LEU A 207 -0.78 8.54 10.96
C LEU A 207 0.25 8.59 12.06
N LEU A 208 1.50 8.52 11.69
CA LEU A 208 2.63 8.66 12.59
C LEU A 208 3.48 9.83 12.08
N ASP A 209 3.70 10.81 12.93
CA ASP A 209 4.56 11.95 12.64
C ASP A 209 5.96 11.66 13.15
N SER A 210 6.94 11.77 12.25
CA SER A 210 8.37 11.58 12.51
C SER A 210 8.68 10.37 13.42
N PRO A 211 8.10 9.18 13.13
CA PRO A 211 8.21 8.04 14.02
C PRO A 211 9.63 7.48 14.03
N PRO A 212 10.09 6.93 15.19
CA PRO A 212 11.30 6.12 15.22
C PRO A 212 11.12 4.83 14.40
N SER A 213 12.19 4.11 14.09
CA SER A 213 12.12 2.80 13.45
C SER A 213 12.77 1.74 14.38
N PRO A 214 12.03 0.70 14.76
CA PRO A 214 10.63 0.40 14.46
C PRO A 214 9.62 1.24 15.27
N ALA A 215 8.48 1.60 14.65
CA ALA A 215 7.38 2.29 15.31
C ALA A 215 6.14 1.41 15.39
N THR A 216 5.42 1.47 16.50
CA THR A 216 4.14 0.75 16.64
C THR A 216 3.00 1.62 16.16
N TYR A 217 2.07 1.04 15.39
CA TYR A 217 0.83 1.69 14.98
C TYR A 217 -0.40 0.93 15.48
N TYR A 218 -1.51 1.66 15.56
CA TYR A 218 -2.82 1.14 15.91
C TYR A 218 -3.85 1.68 14.92
N ILE A 219 -4.72 0.80 14.39
CA ILE A 219 -5.92 1.17 13.64
C ILE A 219 -7.10 0.62 14.43
N THR A 220 -7.90 1.51 15.00
CA THR A 220 -9.04 1.15 15.85
C THR A 220 -10.33 1.14 15.06
N ASP A 221 -11.36 0.46 15.60
CA ASP A 221 -12.70 0.43 15.05
C ASP A 221 -12.75 -0.08 13.59
N ALA A 222 -11.88 -1.06 13.26
CA ALA A 222 -11.88 -1.72 11.95
C ALA A 222 -13.12 -2.61 11.84
N PRO A 223 -13.96 -2.44 10.77
CA PRO A 223 -15.19 -3.21 10.61
C PRO A 223 -14.92 -4.67 10.26
N ASP A 224 -15.95 -5.51 10.33
CA ASP A 224 -15.88 -6.87 9.83
C ASP A 224 -15.68 -6.88 8.31
N GLY A 225 -14.84 -7.79 7.80
CA GLY A 225 -14.53 -7.92 6.38
C GLY A 225 -13.13 -8.42 6.10
N LEU A 226 -12.80 -8.50 4.80
CA LEU A 226 -11.47 -8.83 4.30
C LEU A 226 -10.76 -7.55 3.88
N PHE A 227 -9.55 -7.29 4.41
CA PHE A 227 -8.83 -6.05 4.20
C PHE A 227 -7.38 -6.26 3.84
N TYR A 228 -6.84 -5.29 3.11
CA TYR A 228 -5.43 -5.14 2.79
C TYR A 228 -4.89 -3.93 3.52
N ILE A 229 -3.71 -4.05 4.12
CA ILE A 229 -3.06 -2.96 4.84
C ILE A 229 -1.90 -2.45 4.02
N PHE A 230 -1.91 -1.15 3.73
CA PHE A 230 -0.83 -0.46 3.03
C PHE A 230 -0.28 0.66 3.90
N ALA A 231 1.03 0.87 3.79
CA ALA A 231 1.71 1.99 4.41
C ALA A 231 2.55 2.75 3.39
N ALA A 232 2.59 4.06 3.56
CA ALA A 232 3.43 4.96 2.79
C ALA A 232 4.13 5.92 3.74
N ALA A 233 5.45 6.01 3.64
CA ALA A 233 6.27 6.96 4.37
C ALA A 233 6.79 8.04 3.43
N PHE A 234 6.72 9.26 3.88
CA PHE A 234 7.14 10.46 3.17
C PHE A 234 8.30 11.12 3.89
N PRO A 235 9.20 11.82 3.18
CA PRO A 235 10.26 12.58 3.80
C PRO A 235 9.68 13.70 4.69
N PRO A 236 10.45 14.20 5.66
CA PRO A 236 10.06 15.41 6.39
C PRO A 236 9.85 16.56 5.41
N SER A 237 8.69 17.17 5.42
CA SER A 237 8.36 18.32 4.58
C SER A 237 7.35 19.21 5.27
N GLN A 238 7.54 20.52 5.12
CA GLN A 238 6.56 21.52 5.53
C GLN A 238 5.61 21.90 4.38
N ASP A 239 5.92 21.44 3.15
CA ASP A 239 5.07 21.64 1.99
C ASP A 239 4.08 20.48 1.82
N PRO A 240 2.78 20.71 2.00
CA PRO A 240 1.75 19.69 1.84
C PRO A 240 1.64 19.13 0.42
N SER A 241 2.11 19.87 -0.58
CA SER A 241 2.11 19.40 -1.96
C SER A 241 3.00 18.16 -2.16
N THR A 242 4.02 18.00 -1.32
CA THR A 242 4.88 16.81 -1.24
C THR A 242 4.08 15.52 -1.05
N TYR A 243 2.96 15.58 -0.32
CA TYR A 243 2.10 14.41 -0.08
C TYR A 243 1.09 14.16 -1.21
N LEU A 244 0.84 15.15 -2.06
CA LEU A 244 -0.02 15.00 -3.24
C LEU A 244 0.70 14.36 -4.41
N LEU A 245 1.97 14.75 -4.63
CA LEU A 245 2.85 14.22 -5.66
C LEU A 245 4.18 13.78 -5.03
N PRO A 246 4.17 12.68 -4.29
CA PRO A 246 5.38 12.22 -3.63
C PRO A 246 6.46 11.84 -4.66
N ASP A 247 7.69 12.24 -4.37
CA ASP A 247 8.86 11.77 -5.10
C ASP A 247 9.09 10.28 -4.77
N SER A 248 8.94 9.42 -5.77
CA SER A 248 9.12 7.99 -5.64
C SER A 248 10.54 7.58 -5.18
N THR A 249 11.53 8.45 -5.35
CA THR A 249 12.90 8.18 -4.89
C THR A 249 13.05 8.36 -3.39
N GLN A 250 12.28 9.25 -2.79
CA GLN A 250 12.35 9.60 -1.38
C GLN A 250 11.30 8.89 -0.52
N MET A 251 10.15 8.53 -1.11
CA MET A 251 9.12 7.81 -0.39
C MET A 251 9.49 6.34 -0.16
N ARG A 252 8.82 5.73 0.83
CA ARG A 252 8.86 4.29 1.08
C ARG A 252 7.44 3.76 1.13
N VAL A 253 7.26 2.54 0.65
CA VAL A 253 5.96 1.86 0.63
C VAL A 253 6.08 0.46 1.22
N GLY A 254 4.99 -0.03 1.78
CA GLY A 254 4.89 -1.38 2.27
C GLY A 254 3.44 -1.83 2.38
N ALA A 255 3.27 -3.14 2.46
CA ALA A 255 1.97 -3.76 2.69
C ALA A 255 2.15 -5.01 3.54
N THR A 256 1.07 -5.48 4.17
CA THR A 256 1.07 -6.80 4.80
C THR A 256 1.13 -7.89 3.74
N GLN A 257 1.77 -9.01 4.08
CA GLN A 257 1.94 -10.12 3.13
C GLN A 257 0.63 -10.81 2.79
N SER A 258 -0.32 -10.83 3.73
CA SER A 258 -1.62 -11.48 3.57
C SER A 258 -2.74 -10.53 3.92
N PRO A 259 -3.92 -10.70 3.30
CA PRO A 259 -5.09 -9.94 3.68
C PRO A 259 -5.52 -10.29 5.11
N LEU A 260 -6.10 -9.31 5.80
CA LEU A 260 -6.62 -9.40 7.15
C LEU A 260 -8.11 -9.72 7.12
N LEU A 261 -8.53 -10.79 7.78
CA LEU A 261 -9.94 -11.12 7.96
C LEU A 261 -10.40 -10.74 9.37
N ILE A 262 -11.43 -9.93 9.45
CA ILE A 262 -12.09 -9.54 10.70
C ILE A 262 -13.50 -10.12 10.73
N ARG A 263 -13.86 -10.82 11.81
CA ARG A 263 -15.20 -11.34 12.07
C ARG A 263 -15.58 -11.11 13.53
N ASP A 264 -16.78 -10.63 13.78
CA ASP A 264 -17.32 -10.35 15.12
C ASP A 264 -16.37 -9.45 15.96
N GLY A 265 -15.76 -8.44 15.30
CA GLY A 265 -14.81 -7.52 15.93
C GLY A 265 -13.47 -8.17 16.32
N LYS A 266 -13.14 -9.35 15.81
CA LYS A 266 -11.89 -10.08 16.08
C LYS A 266 -11.13 -10.37 14.81
N ILE A 267 -9.81 -10.26 14.87
CA ILE A 267 -8.93 -10.70 13.78
C ILE A 267 -8.92 -12.22 13.78
N THR A 268 -9.23 -12.83 12.63
CA THR A 268 -9.32 -14.28 12.43
C THR A 268 -8.37 -14.73 11.32
N GLY A 269 -7.95 -16.03 11.38
CA GLY A 269 -7.06 -16.64 10.39
C GLY A 269 -5.57 -16.49 10.74
N GLN A 270 -4.71 -16.93 9.81
CA GLN A 270 -3.25 -16.82 9.92
C GLN A 270 -2.78 -15.39 9.62
N TYR A 271 -3.17 -14.43 10.44
CA TYR A 271 -2.60 -13.09 10.38
C TYR A 271 -1.24 -13.09 11.09
N ILE A 272 -0.19 -13.23 10.31
CA ILE A 272 1.19 -13.18 10.81
C ILE A 272 1.58 -11.71 11.00
N GLY A 273 1.09 -11.11 12.09
CA GLY A 273 1.49 -9.80 12.56
C GLY A 273 1.22 -8.64 11.59
N GLY A 274 0.88 -7.48 12.11
CA GLY A 274 0.72 -6.24 11.34
C GLY A 274 2.04 -5.56 10.98
N ASP A 275 3.16 -6.28 11.04
CA ASP A 275 4.47 -5.68 10.76
C ASP A 275 4.63 -5.39 9.26
N ILE A 276 4.96 -4.15 8.94
CA ILE A 276 5.13 -3.66 7.57
C ILE A 276 6.54 -3.14 7.41
N VAL A 277 7.30 -3.77 6.52
CA VAL A 277 8.62 -3.30 6.11
C VAL A 277 8.46 -2.33 4.96
N LEU A 278 8.87 -1.09 5.20
CA LEU A 278 8.85 -0.03 4.19
C LEU A 278 10.10 -0.13 3.32
N ARG A 279 9.90 -0.06 2.00
CA ARG A 279 10.97 -0.17 0.99
C ARG A 279 10.77 0.88 -0.09
N ARG A 280 11.78 1.14 -0.87
CA ARG A 280 11.64 1.97 -2.09
C ARG A 280 10.58 1.35 -3.00
N PRO A 281 9.66 2.16 -3.58
CA PRO A 281 8.70 1.68 -4.55
C PRO A 281 9.43 1.01 -5.72
N GLN A 282 8.93 -0.15 -6.13
CA GLN A 282 9.37 -0.83 -7.34
C GLN A 282 8.39 -0.52 -8.47
N VAL A 283 8.83 -0.64 -9.72
CA VAL A 283 7.97 -0.47 -10.90
C VAL A 283 6.74 -1.37 -10.86
N THR A 284 6.86 -2.54 -10.25
CA THR A 284 5.79 -3.52 -10.06
C THR A 284 4.81 -3.18 -8.93
N ASN A 285 5.12 -2.21 -8.09
CA ASN A 285 4.16 -1.74 -7.09
C ASN A 285 3.09 -0.88 -7.76
N PRO A 286 1.81 -1.04 -7.41
CA PRO A 286 0.77 -0.14 -7.90
C PRO A 286 1.01 1.28 -7.38
N PRO A 287 0.71 2.31 -8.18
CA PRO A 287 0.89 3.69 -7.77
C PRO A 287 -0.03 4.08 -6.61
N ILE A 288 0.40 5.04 -5.79
CA ILE A 288 -0.41 5.61 -4.72
C ILE A 288 -1.33 6.68 -5.32
N LEU A 289 -2.59 6.32 -5.50
CA LEU A 289 -3.57 7.20 -6.14
C LEU A 289 -4.17 8.23 -5.18
N ILE A 290 -4.21 7.92 -3.91
CA ILE A 290 -4.93 8.64 -2.88
C ILE A 290 -4.40 10.08 -2.73
N ALA A 291 -5.30 11.06 -2.68
CA ALA A 291 -5.00 12.42 -2.28
C ALA A 291 -4.94 12.49 -0.74
N LEU A 292 -3.84 11.99 -0.17
CA LEU A 292 -3.66 11.79 1.27
C LEU A 292 -4.02 13.01 2.14
N PRO A 293 -3.57 14.24 1.86
CA PRO A 293 -3.88 15.39 2.70
C PRO A 293 -5.39 15.66 2.86
N PHE A 294 -6.17 15.35 1.81
CA PHE A 294 -7.62 15.56 1.79
C PHE A 294 -8.39 14.54 2.58
N LEU A 295 -7.96 13.29 2.51
CA LEU A 295 -8.58 12.21 3.26
C LEU A 295 -8.37 12.40 4.74
N MET A 296 -7.23 12.96 5.13
CA MET A 296 -6.93 13.31 6.52
C MET A 296 -7.90 14.37 7.05
N ILE A 297 -8.17 15.44 6.29
CA ILE A 297 -9.11 16.50 6.67
C ILE A 297 -10.53 15.95 6.82
N LYS A 298 -11.00 15.15 5.85
CA LYS A 298 -12.33 14.54 5.93
C LYS A 298 -12.48 13.59 7.12
N HIS A 299 -11.44 12.83 7.42
CA HIS A 299 -11.45 11.87 8.52
C HIS A 299 -11.53 12.59 9.87
N GLN A 300 -10.76 13.65 10.06
CA GLN A 300 -10.79 14.44 11.29
C GLN A 300 -12.11 15.21 11.48
N ALA A 301 -12.66 15.81 10.40
CA ALA A 301 -13.96 16.45 10.45
C ALA A 301 -15.09 15.45 10.79
N ALA A 302 -15.01 14.21 10.31
CA ALA A 302 -15.97 13.16 10.63
C ALA A 302 -15.86 12.65 12.07
N ILE A 303 -14.66 12.65 12.64
CA ILE A 303 -14.44 12.32 14.06
C ILE A 303 -15.00 13.45 14.95
N ALA A 304 -14.64 14.69 14.67
CA ALA A 304 -15.12 15.84 15.42
C ALA A 304 -16.65 15.98 15.39
N ALA A 305 -17.30 15.65 14.27
CA ALA A 305 -18.77 15.64 14.15
C ALA A 305 -19.46 14.48 14.88
N ARG A 306 -18.72 13.45 15.31
CA ARG A 306 -19.25 12.34 16.13
C ARG A 306 -19.06 12.56 17.63
N GLU A 307 -18.14 13.44 18.00
CA GLU A 307 -17.82 13.80 19.38
C GLU A 307 -18.60 15.05 19.85
N ALA A 308 -19.25 15.77 18.94
CA ALA A 308 -20.16 16.90 19.20
C ALA A 308 -21.61 16.44 19.22
#